data_03daca0e6834272b5d1424aa2d31cfb4
#
_entry.id   03daca0e6834272b5d1424aa2d31cfb4
#
_cell.length_a   1.000
_cell.length_b   1.000
_cell.length_c   1.000
_cell.angle_alpha   90.00
_cell.angle_beta   90.00
_cell.angle_gamma   90.00
#
_symmetry.space_group_name_H-M   'P 1'
#
loop_
_entity.id
_entity.type
_entity.pdbx_description
1 polymer ?
#
loop_
_entity_poly.entity_id
_entity_poly.type
_entity_poly.pdbx_seq_one_letter_code
_entity_poly.pdbx_strand_id
1 'polypeptide(L)'
;VLITGAGSYIGMAVRDWLLEFGGHYEVTELDMHGEQWKEYDFSGYDCVFHVAGIAHTDTGKVSKEQKQLYYAVNRDLAAETAKKAREDGAAQFIHMSSMIIYGDSAPAYQGRKRITAKSRPQPSSVYGNSKWQGDRMVRRLETPDFRVCVLRPPMIYGNGSKGNYQM
;
A
#
# COMPACT_ATOMS: atom_id res chain seq x y z
N VAL A 1 -6.62 14.69 4.51
CA VAL A 1 -6.03 13.40 4.11
C VAL A 1 -6.89 12.76 3.05
N LEU A 2 -6.30 12.34 1.93
CA LEU A 2 -6.95 11.53 0.91
C LEU A 2 -6.54 10.06 1.08
N ILE A 3 -7.50 9.17 1.29
CA ILE A 3 -7.27 7.72 1.34
C ILE A 3 -7.66 7.12 -0.01
N THR A 4 -6.70 6.64 -0.78
CA THR A 4 -6.93 6.02 -2.08
C THR A 4 -7.06 4.51 -1.96
N GLY A 5 -8.21 3.97 -2.33
CA GLY A 5 -8.66 2.59 -2.12
C GLY A 5 -9.83 2.52 -1.15
N ALA A 6 -10.90 3.24 -1.51
CA ALA A 6 -12.14 3.30 -0.73
C ALA A 6 -12.69 1.92 -0.37
N GLY A 7 -13.22 1.78 0.83
CA GLY A 7 -13.78 0.53 1.34
C GLY A 7 -12.73 -0.54 1.71
N SER A 8 -11.43 -0.22 1.65
CA SER A 8 -10.40 -1.15 2.13
C SER A 8 -10.40 -1.26 3.65
N TYR A 9 -10.16 -2.45 4.18
CA TYR A 9 -10.12 -2.69 5.63
C TYR A 9 -9.19 -1.73 6.38
N ILE A 10 -7.98 -1.51 5.85
CA ILE A 10 -7.00 -0.62 6.47
C ILE A 10 -7.41 0.85 6.30
N GLY A 11 -7.90 1.22 5.11
CA GLY A 11 -8.34 2.59 4.83
C GLY A 11 -9.46 3.03 5.74
N MET A 12 -10.50 2.19 5.87
CA MET A 12 -11.61 2.46 6.79
C MET A 12 -11.16 2.57 8.25
N ALA A 13 -10.30 1.65 8.71
CA ALA A 13 -9.81 1.70 10.10
C ALA A 13 -9.00 2.98 10.38
N VAL A 14 -8.17 3.42 9.44
CA VAL A 14 -7.41 4.67 9.58
C VAL A 14 -8.32 5.89 9.51
N ARG A 15 -9.29 5.90 8.59
CA ARG A 15 -10.30 6.97 8.51
C ARG A 15 -11.02 7.11 9.84
N ASP A 16 -11.59 6.02 10.35
CA ASP A 16 -12.39 6.03 11.57
C ASP A 16 -11.54 6.51 12.77
N TRP A 17 -10.29 6.04 12.86
CA TRP A 17 -9.36 6.49 13.89
C TRP A 17 -9.02 7.98 13.78
N LEU A 18 -8.77 8.51 12.58
CA LEU A 18 -8.48 9.94 12.38
C LEU A 18 -9.67 10.84 12.75
N LEU A 19 -10.89 10.39 12.47
CA LEU A 19 -12.12 11.13 12.79
C LEU A 19 -12.38 11.21 14.31
N GLU A 20 -11.80 10.32 15.13
CA GLU A 20 -11.88 10.40 16.60
C GLU A 20 -11.17 11.65 17.16
N PHE A 21 -10.27 12.29 16.39
CA PHE A 21 -9.57 13.51 16.82
C PHE A 21 -10.39 14.82 16.62
N GLY A 22 -11.69 14.74 16.55
CA GLY A 22 -12.59 15.88 16.72
C GLY A 22 -12.34 17.06 15.78
N GLY A 23 -12.27 16.83 14.47
CA GLY A 23 -12.13 17.90 13.47
C GLY A 23 -10.70 18.35 13.18
N HIS A 24 -9.69 17.70 13.75
CA HIS A 24 -8.29 17.95 13.38
C HIS A 24 -7.91 17.43 12.00
N TYR A 25 -8.69 16.47 11.48
CA TYR A 25 -8.46 15.88 10.17
C TYR A 25 -9.72 15.89 9.32
N GLU A 26 -9.60 16.34 8.10
CA GLU A 26 -10.56 16.10 7.04
C GLU A 26 -10.11 14.87 6.25
N VAL A 27 -10.97 13.87 6.15
CA VAL A 27 -10.63 12.59 5.52
C VAL A 27 -11.61 12.27 4.41
N THR A 28 -11.09 12.04 3.22
CA THR A 28 -11.85 11.61 2.04
C THR A 28 -11.34 10.26 1.56
N GLU A 29 -12.24 9.36 1.21
CA GLU A 29 -11.90 8.09 0.56
C GLU A 29 -12.17 8.20 -0.95
N LEU A 30 -11.21 7.75 -1.76
CA LEU A 30 -11.32 7.75 -3.22
C LEU A 30 -11.27 6.32 -3.75
N ASP A 31 -12.26 5.95 -4.57
CA ASP A 31 -12.24 4.70 -5.31
C ASP A 31 -11.21 4.76 -6.43
N MET A 32 -10.42 3.69 -6.53
CA MET A 32 -9.33 3.57 -7.50
C MET A 32 -9.67 2.60 -8.65
N HIS A 33 -10.91 2.15 -8.76
CA HIS A 33 -11.36 1.34 -9.89
C HIS A 33 -11.59 2.21 -11.13
N GLY A 34 -11.20 1.69 -12.28
CA GLY A 34 -11.31 2.43 -13.55
C GLY A 34 -10.31 3.59 -13.65
N GLU A 35 -10.67 4.63 -14.40
CA GLU A 35 -9.78 5.75 -14.72
C GLU A 35 -10.24 7.10 -14.10
N GLN A 36 -11.43 7.15 -13.49
CA GLN A 36 -12.02 8.41 -12.99
C GLN A 36 -11.18 9.08 -11.91
N TRP A 37 -10.42 8.30 -11.13
CA TRP A 37 -9.52 8.84 -10.11
C TRP A 37 -8.43 9.75 -10.68
N LYS A 38 -8.10 9.61 -11.96
CA LYS A 38 -7.07 10.44 -12.63
C LYS A 38 -7.53 11.88 -12.82
N GLU A 39 -8.84 12.10 -12.92
CA GLU A 39 -9.45 13.42 -13.06
C GLU A 39 -9.77 14.08 -11.71
N TYR A 40 -9.71 13.31 -10.62
CA TYR A 40 -9.94 13.81 -9.28
C TYR A 40 -8.81 14.74 -8.84
N ASP A 41 -9.14 15.91 -8.30
CA ASP A 41 -8.16 16.89 -7.85
C ASP A 41 -7.59 16.54 -6.47
N PHE A 42 -6.28 16.37 -6.38
CA PHE A 42 -5.56 16.07 -5.12
C PHE A 42 -4.99 17.33 -4.46
N SER A 43 -5.14 18.54 -5.06
CA SER A 43 -4.50 19.77 -4.58
C SER A 43 -4.95 20.21 -3.20
N GLY A 44 -6.16 19.82 -2.77
CA GLY A 44 -6.70 20.14 -1.44
C GLY A 44 -6.22 19.25 -0.31
N TYR A 45 -5.28 18.31 -0.56
CA TYR A 45 -4.88 17.33 0.45
C TYR A 45 -3.40 17.43 0.78
N ASP A 46 -3.07 17.65 2.06
CA ASP A 46 -1.69 17.65 2.55
C ASP A 46 -1.05 16.25 2.45
N CYS A 47 -1.84 15.20 2.63
CA CYS A 47 -1.38 13.83 2.68
C CYS A 47 -2.28 12.90 1.87
N VAL A 48 -1.65 12.06 1.05
CA VAL A 48 -2.32 10.95 0.35
C VAL A 48 -1.88 9.63 0.96
N PHE A 49 -2.83 8.89 1.53
CA PHE A 49 -2.62 7.55 2.06
C PHE A 49 -3.09 6.51 1.05
N HIS A 50 -2.15 5.90 0.35
CA HIS A 50 -2.43 4.92 -0.71
C HIS A 50 -2.48 3.50 -0.14
N VAL A 51 -3.70 2.99 0.00
CA VAL A 51 -3.98 1.63 0.47
C VAL A 51 -4.56 0.73 -0.63
N ALA A 52 -4.85 1.29 -1.81
CA ALA A 52 -5.27 0.49 -2.95
C ALA A 52 -4.21 -0.57 -3.27
N GLY A 53 -4.66 -1.79 -3.41
CA GLY A 53 -3.78 -2.91 -3.68
C GLY A 53 -4.52 -4.23 -3.63
N ILE A 54 -3.99 -5.22 -4.30
CA ILE A 54 -4.47 -6.59 -4.21
C ILE A 54 -3.53 -7.41 -3.34
N ALA A 55 -4.13 -8.09 -2.36
CA ALA A 55 -3.42 -8.98 -1.47
C ALA A 55 -3.22 -10.36 -2.11
N HIS A 56 -2.29 -11.13 -1.54
CA HIS A 56 -2.07 -12.51 -1.95
C HIS A 56 -3.25 -13.38 -1.50
N THR A 57 -4.01 -13.86 -2.48
CA THR A 57 -5.16 -14.77 -2.26
C THR A 57 -4.92 -16.17 -2.81
N ASP A 58 -3.79 -16.38 -3.49
CA ASP A 58 -3.54 -17.58 -4.26
C ASP A 58 -2.71 -18.60 -3.47
N THR A 59 -3.25 -19.82 -3.39
CA THR A 59 -2.56 -20.99 -2.80
C THR A 59 -1.90 -21.88 -3.87
N GLY A 60 -1.89 -21.44 -5.15
CA GLY A 60 -1.43 -22.21 -6.29
C GLY A 60 -0.53 -21.46 -7.27
N LYS A 61 -0.43 -21.97 -8.49
CA LYS A 61 0.28 -21.27 -9.58
C LYS A 61 -0.48 -20.02 -9.99
N VAL A 62 0.19 -18.88 -9.94
CA VAL A 62 -0.34 -17.58 -10.40
C VAL A 62 -0.46 -17.60 -11.93
N SER A 63 -1.65 -17.35 -12.47
CA SER A 63 -1.87 -17.26 -13.90
C SER A 63 -1.15 -16.04 -14.50
N LYS A 64 -1.05 -15.99 -15.83
CA LYS A 64 -0.46 -14.84 -16.53
C LYS A 64 -1.26 -13.57 -16.29
N GLU A 65 -2.57 -13.67 -16.31
CA GLU A 65 -3.52 -12.58 -16.08
C GLU A 65 -3.42 -12.05 -14.65
N GLN A 66 -3.40 -12.95 -13.67
CA GLN A 66 -3.19 -12.58 -12.26
C GLN A 66 -1.85 -11.90 -12.04
N LYS A 67 -0.79 -12.41 -12.69
CA LYS A 67 0.52 -11.76 -12.62
C LYS A 67 0.48 -10.34 -13.16
N GLN A 68 -0.16 -10.12 -14.30
CA GLN A 68 -0.34 -8.80 -14.88
C GLN A 68 -1.12 -7.88 -13.93
N LEU A 69 -2.21 -8.38 -13.34
CA LEU A 69 -3.03 -7.63 -12.40
C LEU A 69 -2.25 -7.22 -11.14
N TYR A 70 -1.40 -8.10 -10.58
CA TYR A 70 -0.53 -7.74 -9.45
C TYR A 70 0.39 -6.57 -9.79
N TYR A 71 1.01 -6.57 -10.96
CA TYR A 71 1.87 -5.47 -11.36
C TYR A 71 1.08 -4.20 -11.68
N ALA A 72 -0.03 -4.31 -12.39
CA ALA A 72 -0.88 -3.16 -12.70
C ALA A 72 -1.36 -2.43 -11.44
N VAL A 73 -1.80 -3.18 -10.42
CA VAL A 73 -2.35 -2.56 -9.20
C VAL A 73 -1.26 -2.23 -8.17
N ASN A 74 -0.40 -3.19 -7.82
CA ASN A 74 0.54 -2.97 -6.72
C ASN A 74 1.78 -2.16 -7.12
N ARG A 75 2.06 -2.03 -8.39
CA ARG A 75 3.22 -1.29 -8.93
C ARG A 75 2.79 -0.04 -9.69
N ASP A 76 2.04 -0.23 -10.78
CA ASP A 76 1.79 0.85 -11.73
C ASP A 76 0.79 1.86 -11.14
N LEU A 77 -0.36 1.40 -10.64
CA LEU A 77 -1.34 2.26 -9.98
C LEU A 77 -0.70 3.02 -8.80
N ALA A 78 0.09 2.35 -7.97
CA ALA A 78 0.76 3.01 -6.84
C ALA A 78 1.72 4.11 -7.31
N ALA A 79 2.49 3.86 -8.37
CA ALA A 79 3.41 4.85 -8.94
C ALA A 79 2.68 6.02 -9.60
N GLU A 80 1.61 5.75 -10.36
CA GLU A 80 0.80 6.78 -11.01
C GLU A 80 0.09 7.65 -9.98
N THR A 81 -0.49 7.05 -8.93
CA THR A 81 -1.12 7.79 -7.82
C THR A 81 -0.12 8.68 -7.10
N ALA A 82 1.06 8.18 -6.80
CA ALA A 82 2.11 8.97 -6.13
C ALA A 82 2.62 10.12 -7.01
N LYS A 83 2.74 9.88 -8.31
CA LYS A 83 3.11 10.91 -9.28
C LYS A 83 2.07 12.02 -9.32
N LYS A 84 0.79 11.64 -9.44
CA LYS A 84 -0.33 12.60 -9.43
C LYS A 84 -0.38 13.39 -8.11
N ALA A 85 -0.26 12.72 -6.96
CA ALA A 85 -0.25 13.38 -5.66
C ALA A 85 0.84 14.45 -5.58
N ARG A 86 2.04 14.16 -6.08
CA ARG A 86 3.14 15.15 -6.15
C ARG A 86 2.84 16.30 -7.11
N GLU A 87 2.31 16.00 -8.30
CA GLU A 87 1.99 17.00 -9.32
C GLU A 87 0.87 17.94 -8.89
N ASP A 88 -0.11 17.42 -8.15
CA ASP A 88 -1.23 18.20 -7.58
C ASP A 88 -0.85 18.93 -6.27
N GLY A 89 0.39 18.77 -5.77
CA GLY A 89 0.91 19.56 -4.65
C GLY A 89 0.72 18.97 -3.25
N ALA A 90 0.34 17.69 -3.12
CA ALA A 90 0.36 17.04 -1.81
C ALA A 90 1.76 17.05 -1.18
N ALA A 91 1.87 17.31 0.11
CA ALA A 91 3.17 17.35 0.81
C ALA A 91 3.68 15.96 1.19
N GLN A 92 2.78 14.99 1.36
CA GLN A 92 3.12 13.65 1.82
C GLN A 92 2.36 12.55 1.06
N PHE A 93 3.09 11.47 0.76
CA PHE A 93 2.52 10.24 0.25
C PHE A 93 2.90 9.05 1.13
N ILE A 94 1.90 8.37 1.68
CA ILE A 94 2.08 7.18 2.51
C ILE A 94 1.63 5.96 1.69
N HIS A 95 2.58 5.08 1.36
CA HIS A 95 2.31 3.88 0.57
C HIS A 95 2.20 2.63 1.45
N MET A 96 1.08 1.91 1.32
CA MET A 96 0.88 0.63 2.00
C MET A 96 1.52 -0.51 1.21
N SER A 97 2.69 -0.92 1.66
CA SER A 97 3.44 -2.07 1.18
C SER A 97 3.21 -3.30 2.05
N SER A 98 4.19 -4.17 2.19
CA SER A 98 4.12 -5.39 3.02
C SER A 98 5.52 -5.90 3.36
N MET A 99 5.65 -6.57 4.51
CA MET A 99 6.85 -7.33 4.89
C MET A 99 7.19 -8.48 3.94
N ILE A 100 6.25 -8.94 3.11
CA ILE A 100 6.46 -10.00 2.12
C ILE A 100 7.59 -9.69 1.12
N ILE A 101 7.95 -8.42 0.96
CA ILE A 101 9.06 -8.01 0.10
C ILE A 101 10.41 -8.58 0.56
N TYR A 102 10.51 -8.99 1.83
CA TYR A 102 11.71 -9.63 2.37
C TYR A 102 11.72 -11.16 2.16
N GLY A 103 10.76 -11.69 1.42
CA GLY A 103 10.57 -13.12 1.17
C GLY A 103 9.73 -13.78 2.25
N ASP A 104 9.48 -15.07 2.07
CA ASP A 104 8.62 -15.83 2.96
C ASP A 104 9.19 -15.92 4.38
N SER A 105 8.29 -16.09 5.34
CA SER A 105 8.68 -16.40 6.71
C SER A 105 9.42 -17.73 6.74
N ALA A 106 10.55 -17.79 7.45
CA ALA A 106 11.20 -19.06 7.67
C ALA A 106 10.24 -20.01 8.43
N PRO A 107 10.14 -21.28 8.02
CA PRO A 107 9.41 -22.27 8.80
C PRO A 107 9.90 -22.27 10.26
N ALA A 108 8.98 -22.49 11.21
CA ALA A 108 9.30 -22.41 12.64
C ALA A 108 10.51 -23.28 13.06
N TYR A 109 10.75 -24.40 12.35
CA TYR A 109 11.86 -25.30 12.58
C TYR A 109 13.21 -24.80 12.03
N GLN A 110 13.22 -23.78 11.18
CA GLN A 110 14.46 -23.17 10.63
C GLN A 110 14.91 -21.93 11.42
N GLY A 111 14.23 -21.61 12.52
CA GLY A 111 14.54 -20.48 13.36
C GLY A 111 13.82 -19.19 12.94
N ARG A 112 14.14 -18.10 13.62
CA ARG A 112 13.49 -16.79 13.41
C ARG A 112 14.26 -15.95 12.40
N LYS A 113 13.61 -15.53 11.32
CA LYS A 113 14.15 -14.53 10.40
C LYS A 113 14.02 -13.14 11.03
N ARG A 114 15.15 -12.52 11.34
CA ARG A 114 15.16 -11.15 11.86
C ARG A 114 15.30 -10.15 10.72
N ILE A 115 14.33 -9.24 10.60
CA ILE A 115 14.36 -8.14 9.63
C ILE A 115 14.76 -6.86 10.35
N THR A 116 15.70 -6.12 9.79
CA THR A 116 16.25 -4.87 10.32
C THR A 116 16.29 -3.83 9.21
N ALA A 117 16.62 -2.59 9.55
CA ALA A 117 16.81 -1.52 8.57
C ALA A 117 17.89 -1.84 7.49
N LYS A 118 18.80 -2.77 7.77
CA LYS A 118 19.85 -3.21 6.85
C LYS A 118 19.43 -4.40 5.98
N SER A 119 18.25 -5.00 6.24
CA SER A 119 17.77 -6.15 5.49
C SER A 119 17.43 -5.75 4.05
N ARG A 120 17.96 -6.49 3.09
CA ARG A 120 17.68 -6.29 1.67
C ARG A 120 16.39 -7.01 1.27
N PRO A 121 15.49 -6.38 0.52
CA PRO A 121 14.34 -7.05 -0.05
C PRO A 121 14.74 -8.19 -0.97
N GLN A 122 14.09 -9.34 -0.80
CA GLN A 122 14.27 -10.56 -1.59
C GLN A 122 12.91 -11.26 -1.75
N PRO A 123 11.99 -10.67 -2.53
CA PRO A 123 10.66 -11.24 -2.70
C PRO A 123 10.73 -12.58 -3.41
N SER A 124 10.05 -13.59 -2.86
CA SER A 124 9.98 -14.96 -3.39
C SER A 124 8.74 -15.22 -4.25
N SER A 125 7.74 -14.33 -4.18
CA SER A 125 6.48 -14.46 -4.88
C SER A 125 6.24 -13.32 -5.89
N VAL A 126 5.32 -13.54 -6.84
CA VAL A 126 4.87 -12.49 -7.78
C VAL A 126 4.26 -11.30 -7.02
N TYR A 127 3.45 -11.58 -6.01
CA TYR A 127 2.88 -10.57 -5.13
C TYR A 127 3.97 -9.76 -4.42
N GLY A 128 4.89 -10.42 -3.74
CA GLY A 128 6.00 -9.74 -3.06
C GLY A 128 6.85 -8.91 -4.03
N ASN A 129 7.09 -9.42 -5.23
CA ASN A 129 7.84 -8.69 -6.26
C ASN A 129 7.08 -7.45 -6.76
N SER A 130 5.76 -7.55 -7.01
CA SER A 130 4.94 -6.40 -7.42
C SER A 130 4.94 -5.31 -6.35
N LYS A 131 4.78 -5.67 -5.08
CA LYS A 131 4.88 -4.72 -3.95
C LYS A 131 6.26 -4.08 -3.85
N TRP A 132 7.33 -4.87 -3.99
CA TRP A 132 8.70 -4.34 -3.98
C TRP A 132 8.98 -3.37 -5.12
N GLN A 133 8.50 -3.66 -6.32
CA GLN A 133 8.66 -2.74 -7.45
C GLN A 133 7.87 -1.44 -7.21
N GLY A 134 6.64 -1.53 -6.68
CA GLY A 134 5.85 -0.36 -6.27
C GLY A 134 6.61 0.51 -5.26
N ASP A 135 7.13 -0.08 -4.17
CA ASP A 135 7.97 0.61 -3.18
C ASP A 135 9.09 1.42 -3.84
N ARG A 136 9.80 0.78 -4.75
CA ARG A 136 10.95 1.42 -5.42
C ARG A 136 10.52 2.59 -6.31
N MET A 137 9.42 2.45 -7.02
CA MET A 137 8.91 3.49 -7.92
C MET A 137 8.40 4.69 -7.13
N VAL A 138 7.60 4.44 -6.09
CA VAL A 138 7.05 5.50 -5.23
C VAL A 138 8.17 6.27 -4.51
N ARG A 139 9.13 5.57 -3.92
CA ARG A 139 10.25 6.20 -3.21
C ARG A 139 11.15 7.09 -4.08
N ARG A 140 11.22 6.81 -5.39
CA ARG A 140 11.98 7.67 -6.33
C ARG A 140 11.33 9.02 -6.60
N LEU A 141 10.07 9.17 -6.23
CA LEU A 141 9.32 10.41 -6.39
C LEU A 141 9.55 11.40 -5.24
N GLU A 142 10.22 10.97 -4.16
CA GLU A 142 10.52 11.83 -3.00
C GLU A 142 11.34 13.06 -3.41
N THR A 143 10.93 14.21 -2.89
CA THR A 143 11.63 15.49 -3.02
C THR A 143 11.60 16.21 -1.66
N PRO A 144 12.30 17.35 -1.51
CA PRO A 144 12.19 18.17 -0.29
C PRO A 144 10.74 18.57 0.04
N ASP A 145 9.91 18.80 -0.97
CA ASP A 145 8.53 19.28 -0.83
C ASP A 145 7.50 18.14 -0.92
N PHE A 146 7.91 16.92 -1.24
CA PHE A 146 7.05 15.74 -1.34
C PHE A 146 7.68 14.56 -0.59
N ARG A 147 7.23 14.32 0.62
CA ARG A 147 7.75 13.24 1.48
C ARG A 147 7.07 11.91 1.20
N VAL A 148 7.86 10.87 1.06
CA VAL A 148 7.37 9.52 0.83
C VAL A 148 7.62 8.62 2.03
N CYS A 149 6.55 8.08 2.60
CA CYS A 149 6.60 7.07 3.64
C CYS A 149 6.11 5.73 3.10
N VAL A 150 6.89 4.66 3.27
CA VAL A 150 6.47 3.30 2.88
C VAL A 150 6.28 2.46 4.12
N LEU A 151 5.04 2.09 4.38
CA LEU A 151 4.66 1.20 5.48
C LEU A 151 4.74 -0.26 5.00
N ARG A 152 5.43 -1.09 5.75
CA ARG A 152 5.60 -2.52 5.47
C ARG A 152 5.08 -3.36 6.63
N PRO A 153 3.76 -3.40 6.81
CA PRO A 153 3.20 -4.17 7.91
C PRO A 153 3.47 -5.67 7.75
N PRO A 154 3.58 -6.38 8.87
CA PRO A 154 3.48 -7.83 8.88
C PRO A 154 2.05 -8.26 8.58
N MET A 155 1.66 -9.47 8.96
CA MET A 155 0.28 -9.92 8.86
C MET A 155 -0.66 -9.00 9.62
N ILE A 156 -1.68 -8.52 8.94
CA ILE A 156 -2.74 -7.67 9.51
C ILE A 156 -3.85 -8.59 10.02
N TYR A 157 -4.28 -8.38 11.25
CA TYR A 157 -5.32 -9.15 11.92
C TYR A 157 -6.25 -8.21 12.71
N GLY A 158 -7.39 -8.70 13.09
CA GLY A 158 -8.39 -7.96 13.86
C GLY A 158 -9.80 -8.27 13.39
N ASN A 159 -10.79 -7.72 14.09
CA ASN A 159 -12.20 -7.90 13.75
C ASN A 159 -12.48 -7.40 12.31
N GLY A 160 -13.10 -8.25 11.47
CA GLY A 160 -13.39 -7.93 10.07
C GLY A 160 -12.19 -8.01 9.11
N SER A 161 -11.00 -8.37 9.58
CA SER A 161 -9.84 -8.61 8.71
C SER A 161 -10.11 -9.79 7.77
N LYS A 162 -9.84 -9.58 6.47
CA LYS A 162 -9.93 -10.64 5.44
C LYS A 162 -8.67 -11.50 5.35
N GLY A 163 -7.72 -11.32 6.28
CA GLY A 163 -6.47 -12.08 6.30
C GLY A 163 -6.63 -13.51 6.82
N ASN A 164 -5.53 -14.28 6.79
CA ASN A 164 -5.49 -15.70 7.21
C ASN A 164 -5.68 -15.90 8.72
N TYR A 165 -5.84 -14.85 9.50
CA TYR A 165 -6.11 -14.88 10.94
C TYR A 165 -7.49 -14.26 11.18
N GLN A 166 -8.50 -15.10 11.24
CA GLN A 166 -9.79 -14.76 11.84
C GLN A 166 -9.72 -15.17 13.31
N MET A 167 -9.88 -14.19 14.21
CA MET A 167 -10.14 -14.48 15.62
C MET A 167 -11.63 -14.73 15.81
#